data_cdd7c6ce7295e7671746f55d44216dae
#
_entry.id   cdd7c6ce7295e7671746f55d44216dae
#
_cell.length_a   1.000
_cell.length_b   1.000
_cell.length_c   1.000
_cell.angle_alpha   90.00
_cell.angle_beta   90.00
_cell.angle_gamma   90.00
#
_symmetry.space_group_name_H-M   'P 1'
#
loop_
_entity.id
_entity.type
_entity.pdbx_description
1 polymer ?
#
loop_
_entity_poly.entity_id
_entity_poly.type
_entity_poly.pdbx_seq_one_letter_code
_entity_poly.pdbx_strand_id
1 'polypeptide(L)'
;MAYISDTSAQDSEVERPKKNKILIAVVSILILITVLFFAPIVEQWASGQTAVSSDKIHISAVKQGDFVRDISVQGKVVAARRPTIYSPAQGTVTYLVESGDSVIEGQTLAVIDSPELKSEFAQHQAKLNQLDTELQRQIIQAKKQDLAQENYLGKATVVLNAAKREMRRSEDGLKTQVVSDIDYQKAKDDLENALREYRLAIKEVELQKESQKFEIRTKELELEAQKVKVAELERQVDALKIVSPVGGLVGNLVVEQKNSVAKNQPLLSVVDLSKYEIEVQIPESYSDDLALGMLAEVNLNGDVYSGEIVAISPEIENGRVAGKIRFRDDTIQGLRQNQRLTSRIVLEQKENIAYLPHGQYLEAYNGQFAYVVKEGTAVKTPIKIGLRSIGQVEVLSGLNIGDQVITSDARIFKDAPSVKIIQ
;
A
#
# COMPACT_ATOMS: atom_id res chain seq x y z
N MET A 1 39.81 84.49 -79.18
CA MET A 1 39.57 84.47 -80.61
C MET A 1 40.03 83.18 -81.20
N ALA A 2 39.20 82.24 -81.52
CA ALA A 2 39.51 81.10 -82.37
C ALA A 2 38.21 80.64 -83.00
N TYR A 3 38.22 80.72 -84.30
CA TYR A 3 37.17 80.42 -85.25
C TYR A 3 36.95 78.92 -85.33
N ILE A 4 35.68 78.44 -85.24
CA ILE A 4 35.30 77.05 -85.47
C ILE A 4 34.67 77.03 -86.91
N SER A 5 35.21 76.22 -87.74
CA SER A 5 34.76 76.00 -89.08
C SER A 5 33.53 75.06 -89.09
N ASP A 6 32.56 75.43 -89.89
CA ASP A 6 31.36 74.72 -90.28
C ASP A 6 31.65 73.42 -91.04
N THR A 7 31.02 72.31 -90.59
CA THR A 7 31.03 71.00 -91.24
C THR A 7 29.59 70.55 -91.58
N SER A 8 29.00 71.22 -92.53
CA SER A 8 27.73 70.79 -93.08
C SER A 8 28.00 70.01 -94.40
N ALA A 9 28.32 68.75 -94.28
CA ALA A 9 28.28 67.79 -95.41
C ALA A 9 28.60 66.38 -95.00
N GLN A 10 27.65 65.65 -94.37
CA GLN A 10 27.53 64.20 -94.52
C GLN A 10 26.23 63.67 -93.85
N ASP A 11 25.10 64.02 -94.35
CA ASP A 11 23.86 63.26 -94.09
C ASP A 11 23.72 62.20 -95.17
N SER A 12 24.06 60.94 -94.85
CA SER A 12 23.70 59.82 -95.72
C SER A 12 22.44 59.19 -95.14
N GLU A 13 21.32 59.20 -95.84
CA GLU A 13 20.12 58.45 -95.46
C GLU A 13 20.36 56.96 -95.40
N VAL A 14 20.20 56.36 -94.18
CA VAL A 14 20.18 54.92 -94.01
C VAL A 14 18.76 54.38 -94.24
N GLU A 15 18.60 53.66 -95.34
CA GLU A 15 17.33 52.93 -95.67
C GLU A 15 17.03 51.88 -94.58
N ARG A 16 15.88 51.99 -93.90
CA ARG A 16 15.38 51.00 -92.96
C ARG A 16 14.94 49.73 -93.66
N PRO A 17 15.42 48.51 -93.29
CA PRO A 17 15.00 47.25 -93.86
C PRO A 17 13.48 47.04 -93.58
N LYS A 18 12.69 46.67 -94.58
CA LYS A 18 11.29 46.27 -94.44
C LYS A 18 11.17 45.04 -93.58
N LYS A 19 10.66 45.17 -92.32
CA LYS A 19 10.34 44.08 -91.45
C LYS A 19 9.40 43.12 -92.18
N ASN A 20 9.89 41.89 -92.47
CA ASN A 20 9.06 40.81 -92.98
C ASN A 20 8.01 40.40 -91.96
N LYS A 21 6.83 41.03 -91.98
CA LYS A 21 5.70 40.73 -91.10
C LYS A 21 5.32 39.24 -91.16
N ILE A 22 5.57 38.58 -92.29
CA ILE A 22 5.33 37.15 -92.47
C ILE A 22 6.31 36.29 -91.58
N LEU A 23 7.60 36.67 -91.52
CA LEU A 23 8.60 35.94 -90.71
C LEU A 23 8.30 36.04 -89.23
N ILE A 24 7.83 37.21 -88.76
CA ILE A 24 7.45 37.42 -87.36
C ILE A 24 6.18 36.60 -87.06
N ALA A 25 5.21 36.53 -88.00
CA ALA A 25 4.00 35.69 -87.77
C ALA A 25 4.33 34.19 -87.74
N VAL A 26 5.24 33.72 -88.63
CA VAL A 26 5.67 32.30 -88.59
C VAL A 26 6.43 31.96 -87.36
N VAL A 27 7.34 32.82 -86.86
CA VAL A 27 8.07 32.60 -85.58
C VAL A 27 7.11 32.65 -84.41
N SER A 28 6.13 33.54 -84.36
CA SER A 28 5.13 33.59 -83.32
C SER A 28 4.23 32.35 -83.28
N ILE A 29 3.84 31.81 -84.41
CA ILE A 29 3.06 30.58 -84.58
C ILE A 29 3.93 29.37 -84.06
N LEU A 30 5.20 29.34 -84.46
CA LEU A 30 6.12 28.28 -84.03
C LEU A 30 6.36 28.29 -82.53
N ILE A 31 6.49 29.46 -81.88
CA ILE A 31 6.57 29.63 -80.43
C ILE A 31 5.25 29.19 -79.79
N LEU A 32 4.11 29.55 -80.35
CA LEU A 32 2.81 29.15 -79.83
C LEU A 32 2.62 27.62 -79.86
N ILE A 33 3.02 26.99 -80.94
CA ILE A 33 2.98 25.52 -81.10
C ILE A 33 3.95 24.86 -80.14
N THR A 34 5.16 25.40 -79.94
CA THR A 34 6.13 24.87 -78.99
C THR A 34 5.61 25.01 -77.54
N VAL A 35 5.01 26.16 -77.18
CA VAL A 35 4.40 26.37 -75.89
C VAL A 35 3.21 25.41 -75.63
N LEU A 36 2.36 25.22 -76.64
CA LEU A 36 1.20 24.31 -76.58
C LEU A 36 1.66 22.84 -76.49
N PHE A 37 2.76 22.45 -77.12
CA PHE A 37 3.28 21.07 -77.07
C PHE A 37 4.07 20.78 -75.82
N PHE A 38 4.78 21.79 -75.24
CA PHE A 38 5.59 21.63 -74.02
C PHE A 38 4.84 22.00 -72.78
N ALA A 39 3.72 22.74 -72.83
CA ALA A 39 2.93 23.10 -71.64
C ALA A 39 2.50 21.84 -70.81
N PRO A 40 1.96 20.76 -71.37
CA PRO A 40 1.57 19.60 -70.65
C PRO A 40 2.79 18.83 -70.09
N ILE A 41 3.97 18.89 -70.71
CA ILE A 41 5.19 18.27 -70.25
C ILE A 41 5.77 19.04 -69.07
N VAL A 42 5.69 20.36 -69.07
CA VAL A 42 6.13 21.25 -68.03
C VAL A 42 5.18 21.13 -66.78
N GLU A 43 3.87 21.04 -67.02
CA GLU A 43 2.88 20.75 -65.97
C GLU A 43 3.09 19.38 -65.34
N GLN A 44 3.46 18.37 -66.15
CA GLN A 44 3.79 17.03 -65.66
C GLN A 44 5.13 16.99 -64.87
N TRP A 45 6.07 17.86 -65.18
CA TRP A 45 7.34 18.02 -64.44
C TRP A 45 7.21 18.90 -63.19
N ALA A 46 6.33 19.92 -63.24
CA ALA A 46 6.04 20.82 -62.15
C ALA A 46 5.17 20.12 -61.03
N SER A 47 4.37 19.14 -61.41
CA SER A 47 3.54 18.35 -60.48
C SER A 47 4.29 17.27 -59.74
N GLY A 48 5.62 17.30 -59.59
CA GLY A 48 6.51 16.46 -58.75
C GLY A 48 5.90 15.23 -58.08
N GLN A 49 5.02 14.48 -58.77
CA GLN A 49 4.37 13.29 -58.18
C GLN A 49 5.42 12.18 -58.05
N THR A 50 5.97 12.05 -56.88
CA THR A 50 6.75 10.85 -56.51
C THR A 50 5.84 9.64 -56.70
N ALA A 51 6.23 8.75 -57.59
CA ALA A 51 5.52 7.48 -57.78
C ALA A 51 6.21 6.40 -56.92
N VAL A 52 5.43 5.61 -56.21
CA VAL A 52 5.94 4.51 -55.37
C VAL A 52 5.22 3.23 -55.73
N SER A 53 6.00 2.14 -55.86
CA SER A 53 5.45 0.81 -56.16
C SER A 53 4.64 0.27 -54.96
N SER A 54 3.52 -0.36 -55.28
CA SER A 54 2.63 -0.98 -54.29
C SER A 54 3.33 -2.05 -53.40
N ASP A 55 4.37 -2.70 -53.94
CA ASP A 55 5.13 -3.75 -53.21
C ASP A 55 5.90 -3.22 -51.97
N LYS A 56 6.12 -1.90 -51.93
CA LYS A 56 6.90 -1.25 -50.85
C LYS A 56 6.04 -0.65 -49.74
N ILE A 57 4.73 -0.75 -49.88
CA ILE A 57 3.77 -0.14 -48.96
C ILE A 57 2.79 -1.17 -48.40
N HIS A 58 2.45 -1.03 -47.10
CA HIS A 58 1.37 -1.78 -46.49
C HIS A 58 0.20 -0.82 -46.28
N ILE A 59 -0.98 -1.22 -46.75
CA ILE A 59 -2.21 -0.47 -46.63
C ILE A 59 -3.13 -1.19 -45.67
N SER A 60 -3.72 -0.46 -44.74
CA SER A 60 -4.71 -0.97 -43.80
C SER A 60 -5.92 -0.06 -43.73
N ALA A 61 -7.10 -0.64 -43.63
CA ALA A 61 -8.33 0.13 -43.44
C ALA A 61 -8.51 0.57 -41.99
N VAL A 62 -9.04 1.78 -41.80
CA VAL A 62 -9.54 2.22 -40.50
C VAL A 62 -10.71 1.33 -40.10
N LYS A 63 -10.58 0.64 -38.99
CA LYS A 63 -11.60 -0.28 -38.44
C LYS A 63 -12.31 0.36 -37.25
N GLN A 64 -13.52 -0.08 -36.99
CA GLN A 64 -14.26 0.24 -35.79
C GLN A 64 -14.40 -1.01 -34.94
N GLY A 65 -14.16 -0.91 -33.64
CA GLY A 65 -14.26 -2.03 -32.74
C GLY A 65 -13.67 -1.71 -31.37
N ASP A 66 -13.48 -2.74 -30.60
CA ASP A 66 -12.95 -2.65 -29.25
C ASP A 66 -11.42 -2.44 -29.27
N PHE A 67 -11.00 -1.48 -28.49
CA PHE A 67 -9.60 -1.14 -28.32
C PHE A 67 -9.17 -1.48 -26.91
N VAL A 68 -8.09 -2.25 -26.80
CA VAL A 68 -7.51 -2.65 -25.52
C VAL A 68 -6.06 -2.19 -25.48
N ARG A 69 -5.73 -1.36 -24.48
CA ARG A 69 -4.35 -1.04 -24.13
C ARG A 69 -3.93 -1.92 -22.98
N ASP A 70 -2.97 -2.76 -23.20
CA ASP A 70 -2.50 -3.75 -22.25
C ASP A 70 -0.98 -3.81 -22.21
N ILE A 71 -0.46 -4.37 -21.14
CA ILE A 71 0.96 -4.69 -20.98
C ILE A 71 1.12 -6.14 -20.62
N SER A 72 2.17 -6.77 -21.14
CA SER A 72 2.57 -8.12 -20.75
C SER A 72 3.72 -8.03 -19.76
N VAL A 73 3.54 -8.61 -18.57
CA VAL A 73 4.51 -8.60 -17.48
C VAL A 73 4.80 -10.00 -17.00
N GLN A 74 6.04 -10.23 -16.57
CA GLN A 74 6.41 -11.49 -15.94
C GLN A 74 6.13 -11.43 -14.44
N GLY A 75 5.64 -12.53 -13.90
CA GLY A 75 5.37 -12.68 -12.50
C GLY A 75 5.78 -14.06 -11.97
N LYS A 76 5.70 -14.20 -10.66
CA LYS A 76 5.87 -15.46 -9.95
C LYS A 76 4.70 -15.70 -9.01
N VAL A 77 4.29 -16.95 -8.91
CA VAL A 77 3.26 -17.38 -7.95
C VAL A 77 3.82 -17.28 -6.54
N VAL A 78 3.11 -16.63 -5.66
CA VAL A 78 3.42 -16.54 -4.22
C VAL A 78 2.18 -16.95 -3.43
N ALA A 79 2.38 -17.61 -2.29
CA ALA A 79 1.27 -17.83 -1.38
C ALA A 79 0.80 -16.48 -0.80
N ALA A 80 -0.50 -16.27 -0.71
CA ALA A 80 -1.07 -15.04 -0.16
C ALA A 80 -0.67 -14.82 1.31
N ARG A 81 -0.45 -15.92 2.05
CA ARG A 81 -0.01 -15.92 3.44
C ARG A 81 1.17 -16.88 3.61
N ARG A 82 2.27 -16.35 4.11
CA ARG A 82 3.47 -17.10 4.46
C ARG A 82 4.09 -16.54 5.76
N PRO A 83 3.45 -16.77 6.91
CA PRO A 83 4.01 -16.35 8.18
C PRO A 83 5.34 -17.05 8.44
N THR A 84 6.34 -16.27 8.84
CA THR A 84 7.57 -16.77 9.44
C THR A 84 7.39 -16.82 10.95
N ILE A 85 7.73 -17.92 11.56
CA ILE A 85 7.56 -18.19 12.98
C ILE A 85 8.91 -18.03 13.66
N TYR A 86 8.90 -17.28 14.77
CA TYR A 86 10.10 -16.90 15.51
C TYR A 86 10.09 -17.53 16.91
N SER A 87 11.28 -17.74 17.50
CA SER A 87 11.40 -18.18 18.86
C SER A 87 10.98 -17.08 19.85
N PRO A 88 10.08 -17.36 20.81
CA PRO A 88 9.64 -16.37 21.80
C PRO A 88 10.69 -16.13 22.91
N ALA A 89 11.59 -17.08 23.14
CA ALA A 89 12.64 -17.00 24.14
C ALA A 89 13.91 -17.72 23.68
N GLN A 90 14.99 -17.49 24.38
CA GLN A 90 16.21 -18.28 24.24
C GLN A 90 15.98 -19.70 24.79
N GLY A 91 16.50 -20.73 24.09
CA GLY A 91 16.38 -22.11 24.52
C GLY A 91 16.81 -23.09 23.43
N THR A 92 16.45 -24.36 23.59
CA THR A 92 16.72 -25.43 22.64
C THR A 92 15.43 -25.77 21.89
N VAL A 93 15.47 -25.72 20.54
CA VAL A 93 14.31 -26.03 19.72
C VAL A 93 14.17 -27.55 19.51
N THR A 94 12.95 -28.05 19.64
CA THR A 94 12.56 -29.41 19.26
C THR A 94 11.38 -29.33 18.31
N TYR A 95 11.57 -29.66 17.04
CA TYR A 95 10.51 -29.70 16.05
C TYR A 95 9.68 -30.97 16.16
N LEU A 96 8.39 -30.86 15.95
CA LEU A 96 7.42 -31.97 15.90
C LEU A 96 6.93 -32.23 14.48
N VAL A 97 7.41 -31.46 13.52
CA VAL A 97 7.07 -31.50 12.10
C VAL A 97 8.33 -31.41 11.25
N GLU A 98 8.24 -31.90 10.01
CA GLU A 98 9.31 -31.81 9.01
C GLU A 98 8.95 -30.82 7.89
N SER A 99 9.96 -30.40 7.12
CA SER A 99 9.73 -29.57 5.94
C SER A 99 8.89 -30.33 4.91
N GLY A 100 7.78 -29.71 4.48
CA GLY A 100 6.80 -30.30 3.55
C GLY A 100 5.59 -30.94 4.23
N ASP A 101 5.57 -31.09 5.55
CA ASP A 101 4.41 -31.61 6.26
C ASP A 101 3.19 -30.69 6.13
N SER A 102 2.01 -31.29 6.03
CA SER A 102 0.74 -30.55 6.09
C SER A 102 0.32 -30.33 7.53
N VAL A 103 0.00 -29.10 7.87
CA VAL A 103 -0.40 -28.67 9.24
C VAL A 103 -1.70 -27.88 9.20
N ILE A 104 -2.45 -27.98 10.29
CA ILE A 104 -3.67 -27.18 10.48
C ILE A 104 -3.39 -26.01 11.43
N GLU A 105 -4.25 -24.98 11.39
CA GLU A 105 -4.19 -23.86 12.33
C GLU A 105 -4.27 -24.34 13.78
N GLY A 106 -3.41 -23.82 14.66
CA GLY A 106 -3.29 -24.21 16.08
C GLY A 106 -2.49 -25.49 16.33
N GLN A 107 -2.05 -26.22 15.29
CA GLN A 107 -1.21 -27.41 15.47
C GLN A 107 0.17 -27.02 16.02
N THR A 108 0.67 -27.78 17.01
CA THR A 108 2.01 -27.55 17.55
C THR A 108 3.08 -27.99 16.55
N LEU A 109 3.96 -27.06 16.20
CA LEU A 109 5.04 -27.24 15.24
C LEU A 109 6.39 -27.56 15.90
N ALA A 110 6.65 -26.87 17.00
CA ALA A 110 7.89 -27.01 17.77
C ALA A 110 7.67 -26.69 19.23
N VAL A 111 8.59 -27.12 20.08
CA VAL A 111 8.67 -26.78 21.49
C VAL A 111 10.06 -26.22 21.75
N ILE A 112 10.12 -25.06 22.43
CA ILE A 112 11.37 -24.49 22.91
C ILE A 112 11.56 -24.90 24.35
N ASP A 113 12.66 -25.57 24.64
CA ASP A 113 13.06 -25.81 26.03
C ASP A 113 13.93 -24.65 26.53
N SER A 114 13.34 -23.84 27.40
CA SER A 114 13.99 -22.68 28.04
C SER A 114 14.02 -22.87 29.57
N PRO A 115 15.07 -23.46 30.11
CA PRO A 115 15.23 -23.64 31.56
C PRO A 115 15.26 -22.31 32.31
N GLU A 116 15.84 -21.27 31.72
CA GLU A 116 15.93 -19.94 32.30
C GLU A 116 14.54 -19.32 32.52
N LEU A 117 13.70 -19.30 31.48
CA LEU A 117 12.33 -18.76 31.60
C LEU A 117 11.48 -19.56 32.56
N LYS A 118 11.59 -20.90 32.55
CA LYS A 118 10.89 -21.79 33.52
C LYS A 118 11.34 -21.52 34.95
N SER A 119 12.64 -21.29 35.16
CA SER A 119 13.18 -20.96 36.50
C SER A 119 12.70 -19.57 36.95
N GLU A 120 12.70 -18.56 36.06
CA GLU A 120 12.19 -17.23 36.39
C GLU A 120 10.70 -17.29 36.77
N PHE A 121 9.89 -18.01 36.01
CA PHE A 121 8.47 -18.22 36.31
C PHE A 121 8.30 -18.87 37.72
N ALA A 122 9.04 -19.96 38.00
CA ALA A 122 8.98 -20.65 39.31
C ALA A 122 9.37 -19.74 40.46
N GLN A 123 10.41 -18.91 40.32
CA GLN A 123 10.84 -17.94 41.33
C GLN A 123 9.75 -16.88 41.62
N HIS A 124 9.16 -16.31 40.57
CA HIS A 124 8.11 -15.31 40.71
C HIS A 124 6.80 -15.91 41.23
N GLN A 125 6.50 -17.17 40.91
CA GLN A 125 5.38 -17.91 41.49
C GLN A 125 5.59 -18.17 43.01
N ALA A 126 6.81 -18.55 43.42
CA ALA A 126 7.14 -18.70 44.83
C ALA A 126 7.03 -17.36 45.60
N LYS A 127 7.46 -16.24 44.95
CA LYS A 127 7.32 -14.92 45.54
C LYS A 127 5.86 -14.50 45.70
N LEU A 128 5.00 -14.85 44.73
CA LEU A 128 3.55 -14.62 44.80
C LEU A 128 2.97 -15.33 46.05
N ASN A 129 3.27 -16.61 46.23
CA ASN A 129 2.81 -17.38 47.36
C ASN A 129 3.31 -16.80 48.70
N GLN A 130 4.56 -16.30 48.75
CA GLN A 130 5.10 -15.60 49.91
C GLN A 130 4.30 -14.33 50.23
N LEU A 131 4.02 -13.47 49.23
CA LEU A 131 3.27 -12.23 49.44
C LEU A 131 1.82 -12.50 49.87
N ASP A 132 1.19 -13.52 49.31
CA ASP A 132 -0.15 -13.92 49.74
C ASP A 132 -0.15 -14.33 51.23
N THR A 133 0.81 -15.15 51.64
CA THR A 133 0.99 -15.55 53.05
C THR A 133 1.24 -14.34 53.96
N GLU A 134 2.03 -13.38 53.51
CA GLU A 134 2.32 -12.12 54.19
C GLU A 134 1.04 -11.28 54.41
N LEU A 135 0.24 -11.14 53.34
CA LEU A 135 -1.05 -10.44 53.38
C LEU A 135 -2.00 -11.11 54.39
N GLN A 136 -2.11 -12.45 54.38
CA GLN A 136 -2.94 -13.18 55.35
C GLN A 136 -2.47 -12.94 56.77
N ARG A 137 -1.15 -12.93 57.00
CA ARG A 137 -0.57 -12.61 58.33
C ARG A 137 -0.93 -11.19 58.75
N GLN A 138 -0.83 -10.20 57.83
CA GLN A 138 -1.17 -8.80 58.10
C GLN A 138 -2.65 -8.64 58.47
N ILE A 139 -3.55 -9.32 57.77
CA ILE A 139 -4.99 -9.33 58.05
C ILE A 139 -5.26 -9.89 59.44
N ILE A 140 -4.60 -10.98 59.84
CA ILE A 140 -4.73 -11.58 61.18
C ILE A 140 -4.20 -10.62 62.23
N GLN A 141 -3.06 -9.95 61.99
CA GLN A 141 -2.49 -8.96 62.92
C GLN A 141 -3.45 -7.77 63.10
N ALA A 142 -4.02 -7.24 62.00
CA ALA A 142 -5.01 -6.18 62.09
C ALA A 142 -6.24 -6.56 62.90
N LYS A 143 -6.78 -7.77 62.74
CA LYS A 143 -7.90 -8.28 63.56
C LYS A 143 -7.57 -8.36 65.06
N LYS A 144 -6.34 -8.75 65.40
CA LYS A 144 -5.90 -8.76 66.80
C LYS A 144 -5.81 -7.35 67.40
N GLN A 145 -5.33 -6.39 66.59
CA GLN A 145 -5.25 -4.98 67.00
C GLN A 145 -6.66 -4.36 67.13
N ASP A 146 -7.57 -4.65 66.20
CA ASP A 146 -8.96 -4.21 66.25
C ASP A 146 -9.62 -4.67 67.57
N LEU A 147 -9.44 -5.91 67.95
CA LEU A 147 -9.96 -6.43 69.22
C LEU A 147 -9.37 -5.71 70.45
N ALA A 148 -8.06 -5.38 70.43
CA ALA A 148 -7.42 -4.59 71.47
C ALA A 148 -7.99 -3.18 71.58
N GLN A 149 -8.23 -2.52 70.43
CA GLN A 149 -8.82 -1.19 70.38
C GLN A 149 -10.30 -1.18 70.81
N GLU A 150 -11.07 -2.20 70.50
CA GLU A 150 -12.43 -2.38 70.99
C GLU A 150 -12.48 -2.49 72.56
N ASN A 151 -11.55 -3.26 73.15
CA ASN A 151 -11.41 -3.35 74.57
C ASN A 151 -11.03 -2.00 75.18
N TYR A 152 -10.09 -1.24 74.56
CA TYR A 152 -9.69 0.07 75.02
C TYR A 152 -10.87 1.05 75.07
N LEU A 153 -11.64 1.15 73.95
CA LEU A 153 -12.83 1.97 73.88
C LEU A 153 -13.91 1.54 74.82
N GLY A 154 -14.06 0.22 75.06
CA GLY A 154 -14.97 -0.37 76.06
C GLY A 154 -14.64 0.11 77.45
N LYS A 155 -13.36 0.12 77.86
CA LYS A 155 -12.92 0.64 79.17
C LYS A 155 -13.26 2.14 79.34
N ALA A 156 -12.94 2.98 78.31
CA ALA A 156 -13.25 4.39 78.37
C ALA A 156 -14.78 4.62 78.49
N THR A 157 -15.59 3.82 77.80
CA THR A 157 -17.04 3.86 77.90
C THR A 157 -17.55 3.52 79.32
N VAL A 158 -16.98 2.54 79.96
CA VAL A 158 -17.33 2.17 81.36
C VAL A 158 -17.02 3.31 82.31
N VAL A 159 -15.83 3.95 82.22
CA VAL A 159 -15.43 5.11 83.03
C VAL A 159 -16.38 6.26 82.83
N LEU A 160 -16.71 6.60 81.60
CA LEU A 160 -17.65 7.68 81.24
C LEU A 160 -19.04 7.42 81.89
N ASN A 161 -19.52 6.20 81.75
CA ASN A 161 -20.82 5.84 82.35
C ASN A 161 -20.81 5.84 83.89
N ALA A 162 -19.70 5.52 84.54
CA ALA A 162 -19.55 5.68 85.98
C ALA A 162 -19.55 7.14 86.41
N ALA A 163 -18.80 8.02 85.74
CA ALA A 163 -18.78 9.46 85.96
C ALA A 163 -20.15 10.13 85.72
N LYS A 164 -20.88 9.71 84.70
CA LYS A 164 -22.27 10.18 84.46
C LYS A 164 -23.23 9.81 85.54
N ARG A 165 -23.13 8.64 86.13
CA ARG A 165 -23.94 8.22 87.24
C ARG A 165 -23.59 9.00 88.52
N GLU A 166 -22.29 9.21 88.81
CA GLU A 166 -21.83 9.97 89.94
C GLU A 166 -22.27 11.44 89.90
N MET A 167 -22.11 12.07 88.70
CA MET A 167 -22.57 13.44 88.44
C MET A 167 -24.07 13.59 88.71
N ARG A 168 -24.90 12.68 88.26
CA ARG A 168 -26.34 12.69 88.48
C ARG A 168 -26.67 12.54 89.95
N ARG A 169 -26.00 11.64 90.67
CA ARG A 169 -26.19 11.48 92.11
C ARG A 169 -25.79 12.74 92.89
N SER A 170 -24.68 13.36 92.53
CA SER A 170 -24.20 14.60 93.15
C SER A 170 -25.13 15.79 92.90
N GLU A 171 -25.70 15.87 91.68
CA GLU A 171 -26.70 16.89 91.31
C GLU A 171 -28.01 16.76 92.14
N ASP A 172 -28.51 15.55 92.26
CA ASP A 172 -29.71 15.28 93.02
C ASP A 172 -29.45 15.48 94.59
N GLY A 173 -28.25 15.10 95.06
CA GLY A 173 -27.88 15.36 96.45
C GLY A 173 -27.64 16.86 96.79
N LEU A 174 -27.20 17.67 95.79
CA LEU A 174 -27.07 19.12 95.94
C LEU A 174 -28.43 19.81 96.11
N LYS A 175 -29.43 19.39 95.32
CA LYS A 175 -30.80 19.87 95.42
C LYS A 175 -31.44 19.63 96.77
N THR A 176 -31.04 18.53 97.48
CA THR A 176 -31.49 18.16 98.74
C THR A 176 -30.56 18.57 99.88
N GLN A 177 -29.52 19.36 99.67
CA GLN A 177 -28.48 19.83 100.60
C GLN A 177 -27.72 18.72 101.31
N VAL A 178 -27.62 17.53 100.75
CA VAL A 178 -26.91 16.36 101.31
C VAL A 178 -25.45 16.32 100.81
N VAL A 179 -25.15 16.93 99.64
CA VAL A 179 -23.84 16.99 98.99
C VAL A 179 -23.33 18.42 99.01
N SER A 180 -22.03 18.65 99.23
CA SER A 180 -21.39 19.99 99.20
C SER A 180 -21.19 20.47 97.79
N ASP A 181 -21.10 21.81 97.57
CA ASP A 181 -20.75 22.42 96.26
C ASP A 181 -19.38 21.93 95.75
N ILE A 182 -18.40 21.69 96.66
CA ILE A 182 -17.09 21.20 96.29
C ILE A 182 -17.18 19.79 95.68
N ASP A 183 -17.95 18.92 96.24
CA ASP A 183 -18.14 17.51 95.78
C ASP A 183 -18.90 17.49 94.48
N TYR A 184 -19.90 18.41 94.28
CA TYR A 184 -20.59 18.57 93.05
C TYR A 184 -19.64 19.08 91.93
N GLN A 185 -18.79 20.09 92.23
CA GLN A 185 -17.81 20.59 91.25
C GLN A 185 -16.78 19.48 90.85
N LYS A 186 -16.32 18.70 91.84
CA LYS A 186 -15.46 17.55 91.59
C LYS A 186 -16.14 16.53 90.67
N ALA A 187 -17.38 16.14 90.86
CA ALA A 187 -18.12 15.21 90.04
C ALA A 187 -18.31 15.73 88.65
N LYS A 188 -18.48 17.08 88.47
CA LYS A 188 -18.55 17.75 87.18
C LYS A 188 -17.23 17.68 86.42
N ASP A 189 -16.10 17.99 87.09
CA ASP A 189 -14.75 17.95 86.54
C ASP A 189 -14.36 16.52 86.12
N ASP A 190 -14.74 15.50 86.96
CA ASP A 190 -14.52 14.10 86.65
C ASP A 190 -15.32 13.64 85.42
N LEU A 191 -16.56 14.12 85.30
CA LEU A 191 -17.36 13.85 84.05
C LEU A 191 -16.76 14.48 82.78
N GLU A 192 -16.29 15.71 82.93
CA GLU A 192 -15.66 16.41 81.80
C GLU A 192 -14.36 15.71 81.37
N ASN A 193 -13.54 15.29 82.31
CA ASN A 193 -12.35 14.48 82.05
C ASN A 193 -12.69 13.16 81.37
N ALA A 194 -13.66 12.41 81.93
CA ALA A 194 -14.12 11.15 81.30
C ALA A 194 -14.66 11.31 79.90
N LEU A 195 -15.35 12.43 79.66
CA LEU A 195 -15.83 12.80 78.26
C LEU A 195 -14.66 13.08 77.30
N ARG A 196 -13.62 13.79 77.80
CA ARG A 196 -12.40 14.02 76.96
C ARG A 196 -11.69 12.75 76.62
N GLU A 197 -11.46 11.88 77.62
CA GLU A 197 -10.82 10.56 77.46
C GLU A 197 -11.60 9.68 76.47
N TYR A 198 -12.92 9.62 76.59
CA TYR A 198 -13.76 8.85 75.65
C TYR A 198 -13.66 9.36 74.21
N ARG A 199 -13.70 10.71 74.01
CA ARG A 199 -13.55 11.29 72.69
C ARG A 199 -12.15 11.04 72.09
N LEU A 200 -11.10 11.12 72.89
CA LEU A 200 -9.74 10.77 72.47
C LEU A 200 -9.63 9.31 72.08
N ALA A 201 -10.23 8.39 72.85
CA ALA A 201 -10.24 6.97 72.57
C ALA A 201 -10.95 6.66 71.24
N ILE A 202 -12.09 7.33 70.93
CA ILE A 202 -12.77 7.17 69.64
C ILE A 202 -11.84 7.57 68.51
N LYS A 203 -11.21 8.77 68.62
CA LYS A 203 -10.31 9.25 67.55
C LYS A 203 -9.10 8.37 67.34
N GLU A 204 -8.53 7.86 68.41
CA GLU A 204 -7.39 6.94 68.36
C GLU A 204 -7.74 5.63 67.66
N VAL A 205 -8.90 5.04 68.00
CA VAL A 205 -9.42 3.83 67.33
C VAL A 205 -9.68 4.08 65.85
N GLU A 206 -10.24 5.21 65.49
CA GLU A 206 -10.51 5.60 64.09
C GLU A 206 -9.21 5.71 63.30
N LEU A 207 -8.22 6.47 63.78
CA LEU A 207 -6.92 6.63 63.14
C LEU A 207 -6.18 5.28 63.00
N GLN A 208 -6.24 4.45 64.05
CA GLN A 208 -5.60 3.14 64.00
C GLN A 208 -6.25 2.22 62.95
N LYS A 209 -7.61 2.23 62.83
CA LYS A 209 -8.31 1.50 61.79
C LYS A 209 -7.98 1.99 60.37
N GLU A 210 -7.85 3.30 60.20
CA GLU A 210 -7.42 3.88 58.89
C GLU A 210 -5.98 3.46 58.53
N SER A 211 -5.06 3.51 59.51
CA SER A 211 -3.67 3.04 59.31
C SER A 211 -3.62 1.58 58.90
N GLN A 212 -4.35 0.71 59.58
CA GLN A 212 -4.42 -0.73 59.26
C GLN A 212 -5.00 -1.00 57.89
N LYS A 213 -6.07 -0.29 57.49
CA LYS A 213 -6.64 -0.37 56.15
C LYS A 213 -5.61 0.00 55.09
N PHE A 214 -4.85 1.08 55.34
CA PHE A 214 -3.81 1.50 54.43
C PHE A 214 -2.70 0.48 54.28
N GLU A 215 -2.24 -0.10 55.41
CA GLU A 215 -1.23 -1.16 55.39
C GLU A 215 -1.68 -2.41 54.63
N ILE A 216 -2.90 -2.88 54.85
CA ILE A 216 -3.51 -4.00 54.13
C ILE A 216 -3.60 -3.66 52.66
N ARG A 217 -4.10 -2.46 52.31
CA ARG A 217 -4.21 -2.04 50.93
C ARG A 217 -2.87 -1.97 50.19
N THR A 218 -1.81 -1.54 50.87
CA THR A 218 -0.45 -1.56 50.33
C THR A 218 0.00 -2.98 50.01
N LYS A 219 -0.26 -3.94 50.92
CA LYS A 219 0.09 -5.36 50.68
C LYS A 219 -0.76 -6.00 49.59
N GLU A 220 -2.02 -5.64 49.46
CA GLU A 220 -2.89 -6.05 48.32
C GLU A 220 -2.32 -5.58 47.00
N LEU A 221 -1.86 -4.32 46.92
CA LEU A 221 -1.27 -3.76 45.69
C LEU A 221 0.07 -4.44 45.32
N GLU A 222 0.92 -4.76 46.32
CA GLU A 222 2.15 -5.52 46.11
C GLU A 222 1.84 -6.91 45.54
N LEU A 223 0.85 -7.61 46.12
CA LEU A 223 0.40 -8.91 45.68
C LEU A 223 -0.16 -8.85 44.24
N GLU A 224 -0.98 -7.84 43.91
CA GLU A 224 -1.56 -7.67 42.58
C GLU A 224 -0.49 -7.40 41.52
N ALA A 225 0.49 -6.55 41.83
CA ALA A 225 1.63 -6.31 40.94
C ALA A 225 2.42 -7.61 40.67
N GLN A 226 2.61 -8.44 41.69
CA GLN A 226 3.29 -9.74 41.52
C GLN A 226 2.44 -10.72 40.71
N LYS A 227 1.11 -10.73 40.86
CA LYS A 227 0.19 -11.56 40.05
C LYS A 227 0.31 -11.22 38.55
N VAL A 228 0.33 -9.93 38.22
CA VAL A 228 0.51 -9.47 36.81
C VAL A 228 1.85 -9.98 36.28
N LYS A 229 2.93 -9.90 37.07
CA LYS A 229 4.25 -10.41 36.63
C LYS A 229 4.22 -11.92 36.39
N VAL A 230 3.59 -12.69 37.28
CA VAL A 230 3.46 -14.14 37.13
C VAL A 230 2.62 -14.50 35.90
N ALA A 231 1.49 -13.84 35.70
CA ALA A 231 0.64 -14.06 34.52
C ALA A 231 1.38 -13.78 33.20
N GLU A 232 2.22 -12.75 33.16
CA GLU A 232 3.06 -12.45 31.96
C GLU A 232 4.10 -13.54 31.73
N LEU A 233 4.76 -14.03 32.77
CA LEU A 233 5.73 -15.12 32.65
C LEU A 233 5.05 -16.45 32.27
N GLU A 234 3.87 -16.73 32.77
CA GLU A 234 3.05 -17.88 32.37
C GLU A 234 2.73 -17.84 30.90
N ARG A 235 2.24 -16.70 30.39
CA ARG A 235 1.99 -16.49 28.97
C ARG A 235 3.25 -16.72 28.12
N GLN A 236 4.43 -16.29 28.60
CA GLN A 236 5.70 -16.52 27.90
C GLN A 236 6.10 -18.00 27.93
N VAL A 237 5.87 -18.71 29.02
CA VAL A 237 6.12 -20.16 29.12
C VAL A 237 5.17 -20.93 28.20
N ASP A 238 3.91 -20.56 28.15
CA ASP A 238 2.94 -21.20 27.24
C ASP A 238 3.30 -20.93 25.76
N ALA A 239 3.82 -19.76 25.44
CA ALA A 239 4.30 -19.42 24.11
C ALA A 239 5.53 -20.25 23.65
N LEU A 240 6.21 -20.96 24.56
CA LEU A 240 7.28 -21.91 24.19
C LEU A 240 6.76 -23.09 23.35
N LYS A 241 5.46 -23.36 23.38
CA LYS A 241 4.79 -24.24 22.42
C LYS A 241 4.45 -23.44 21.18
N ILE A 242 5.24 -23.65 20.15
CA ILE A 242 5.09 -22.97 18.88
C ILE A 242 3.95 -23.62 18.11
N VAL A 243 2.90 -22.85 17.81
CA VAL A 243 1.74 -23.33 17.05
C VAL A 243 1.64 -22.64 15.69
N SER A 244 1.01 -23.32 14.73
CA SER A 244 0.78 -22.75 13.41
C SER A 244 -0.32 -21.69 13.46
N PRO A 245 -0.08 -20.47 12.96
CA PRO A 245 -1.11 -19.43 12.86
C PRO A 245 -2.06 -19.63 11.69
N VAL A 246 -1.75 -20.53 10.75
CA VAL A 246 -2.53 -20.83 9.55
C VAL A 246 -2.42 -22.33 9.21
N GLY A 247 -3.41 -22.86 8.48
CA GLY A 247 -3.28 -24.16 7.83
C GLY A 247 -2.40 -24.06 6.58
N GLY A 248 -1.61 -25.10 6.28
CA GLY A 248 -0.76 -25.09 5.10
C GLY A 248 0.34 -26.12 5.12
N LEU A 249 1.42 -25.86 4.36
CA LEU A 249 2.62 -26.71 4.36
C LEU A 249 3.75 -26.03 5.14
N VAL A 250 4.49 -26.83 5.91
CA VAL A 250 5.71 -26.39 6.57
C VAL A 250 6.78 -26.11 5.49
N GLY A 251 7.29 -24.88 5.48
CA GLY A 251 8.38 -24.48 4.60
C GLY A 251 9.74 -24.96 5.13
N ASN A 252 10.79 -24.19 4.80
CA ASN A 252 12.13 -24.55 5.26
C ASN A 252 12.28 -24.34 6.77
N LEU A 253 12.89 -25.32 7.44
CA LEU A 253 13.40 -25.17 8.79
C LEU A 253 14.72 -24.37 8.72
N VAL A 254 14.77 -23.24 9.45
CA VAL A 254 15.93 -22.33 9.42
C VAL A 254 17.03 -22.82 10.37
N VAL A 255 16.65 -23.50 11.43
CA VAL A 255 17.54 -24.02 12.49
C VAL A 255 17.42 -25.55 12.52
N GLU A 256 18.50 -26.24 12.80
CA GLU A 256 18.50 -27.68 12.94
C GLU A 256 17.89 -28.12 14.26
N GLN A 257 17.40 -29.37 14.27
CA GLN A 257 16.79 -30.04 15.42
C GLN A 257 17.74 -30.02 16.61
N LYS A 258 17.22 -29.64 17.79
CA LYS A 258 17.93 -29.55 19.08
C LYS A 258 19.07 -28.53 19.15
N ASN A 259 19.14 -27.62 18.20
CA ASN A 259 20.06 -26.49 18.30
C ASN A 259 19.53 -25.40 19.24
N SER A 260 20.47 -24.65 19.80
CA SER A 260 20.16 -23.46 20.61
C SER A 260 19.67 -22.32 19.73
N VAL A 261 18.63 -21.63 20.16
CA VAL A 261 18.02 -20.47 19.47
C VAL A 261 17.97 -19.28 20.43
N ALA A 262 18.16 -18.09 19.86
CA ALA A 262 17.96 -16.82 20.56
C ALA A 262 16.50 -16.38 20.50
N LYS A 263 16.11 -15.46 21.37
CA LYS A 263 14.81 -14.77 21.27
C LYS A 263 14.69 -14.05 19.93
N ASN A 264 13.52 -14.15 19.29
CA ASN A 264 13.22 -13.57 17.97
C ASN A 264 14.05 -14.15 16.81
N GLN A 265 14.68 -15.31 16.99
CA GLN A 265 15.33 -16.00 15.88
C GLN A 265 14.27 -16.72 15.03
N PRO A 266 14.33 -16.59 13.68
CA PRO A 266 13.42 -17.30 12.79
C PRO A 266 13.64 -18.81 12.89
N LEU A 267 12.57 -19.59 12.97
CA LEU A 267 12.59 -21.03 13.12
C LEU A 267 12.16 -21.75 11.86
N LEU A 268 10.98 -21.42 11.36
CA LEU A 268 10.37 -22.01 10.18
C LEU A 268 9.32 -21.07 9.57
N SER A 269 8.83 -21.38 8.39
CA SER A 269 7.67 -20.72 7.80
C SER A 269 6.56 -21.74 7.53
N VAL A 270 5.31 -21.29 7.58
CA VAL A 270 4.16 -22.06 7.08
C VAL A 270 3.61 -21.35 5.85
N VAL A 271 3.37 -22.12 4.79
CA VAL A 271 2.89 -21.62 3.51
C VAL A 271 1.42 -22.02 3.36
N ASP A 272 0.54 -21.05 3.40
CA ASP A 272 -0.88 -21.26 3.15
C ASP A 272 -1.12 -21.42 1.64
N LEU A 273 -1.44 -22.64 1.23
CA LEU A 273 -1.70 -22.97 -0.17
C LEU A 273 -3.16 -22.81 -0.57
N SER A 274 -4.02 -22.32 0.31
CA SER A 274 -5.44 -22.11 0.00
C SER A 274 -5.66 -20.95 -0.97
N LYS A 275 -4.75 -19.97 -0.96
CA LYS A 275 -4.83 -18.79 -1.82
C LYS A 275 -3.45 -18.42 -2.37
N TYR A 276 -3.42 -18.31 -3.70
CA TYR A 276 -2.24 -17.85 -4.41
C TYR A 276 -2.43 -16.42 -4.93
N GLU A 277 -1.35 -15.68 -4.93
CA GLU A 277 -1.23 -14.38 -5.59
C GLU A 277 -0.07 -14.45 -6.58
N ILE A 278 -0.06 -13.55 -7.54
CA ILE A 278 1.04 -13.44 -8.50
C ILE A 278 1.74 -12.12 -8.22
N GLU A 279 2.98 -12.17 -7.83
CA GLU A 279 3.83 -11.01 -7.71
C GLU A 279 4.41 -10.69 -9.08
N VAL A 280 4.02 -9.55 -9.64
CA VAL A 280 4.44 -9.07 -10.97
C VAL A 280 5.37 -7.88 -10.85
N GLN A 281 6.28 -7.76 -11.83
CA GLN A 281 7.22 -6.65 -11.94
C GLN A 281 6.83 -5.79 -13.13
N ILE A 282 6.25 -4.62 -12.88
CA ILE A 282 5.70 -3.73 -13.89
C ILE A 282 6.71 -2.62 -14.16
N PRO A 283 7.07 -2.31 -15.43
CA PRO A 283 7.97 -1.20 -15.74
C PRO A 283 7.42 0.14 -15.22
N GLU A 284 8.31 0.98 -14.67
CA GLU A 284 7.97 2.30 -14.10
C GLU A 284 7.19 3.20 -15.06
N SER A 285 7.47 3.09 -16.38
CA SER A 285 6.78 3.87 -17.41
C SER A 285 5.26 3.67 -17.45
N TYR A 286 4.73 2.65 -16.78
CA TYR A 286 3.29 2.35 -16.66
C TYR A 286 2.75 2.60 -15.27
N SER A 287 3.57 3.07 -14.31
CA SER A 287 3.17 3.24 -12.91
C SER A 287 1.96 4.15 -12.73
N ASP A 288 1.93 5.26 -13.48
CA ASP A 288 0.85 6.25 -13.42
C ASP A 288 -0.48 5.75 -14.01
N ASP A 289 -0.42 4.72 -14.84
CA ASP A 289 -1.58 4.10 -15.48
C ASP A 289 -2.20 2.98 -14.63
N LEU A 290 -1.53 2.54 -13.55
CA LEU A 290 -1.97 1.43 -12.73
C LEU A 290 -3.01 1.85 -11.69
N ALA A 291 -4.05 1.03 -11.53
CA ALA A 291 -5.02 1.17 -10.46
C ALA A 291 -5.40 -0.18 -9.85
N LEU A 292 -5.81 -0.16 -8.58
CA LEU A 292 -6.37 -1.34 -7.92
C LEU A 292 -7.67 -1.76 -8.60
N GLY A 293 -7.90 -3.06 -8.70
CA GLY A 293 -9.07 -3.64 -9.35
C GLY A 293 -8.97 -3.77 -10.88
N MET A 294 -7.85 -3.35 -11.50
CA MET A 294 -7.63 -3.59 -12.93
C MET A 294 -7.63 -5.08 -13.26
N LEU A 295 -8.22 -5.41 -14.40
CA LEU A 295 -8.28 -6.76 -14.91
C LEU A 295 -6.89 -7.23 -15.35
N ALA A 296 -6.58 -8.47 -15.00
CA ALA A 296 -5.38 -9.14 -15.46
C ALA A 296 -5.73 -10.53 -15.99
N GLU A 297 -5.13 -10.91 -17.10
CA GLU A 297 -5.20 -12.24 -17.68
C GLU A 297 -3.89 -12.96 -17.41
N VAL A 298 -3.97 -14.09 -16.73
CA VAL A 298 -2.80 -14.88 -16.33
C VAL A 298 -2.72 -16.12 -17.18
N ASN A 299 -1.63 -16.26 -17.92
CA ASN A 299 -1.37 -17.45 -18.71
C ASN A 299 -0.63 -18.50 -17.87
N LEU A 300 -1.27 -19.62 -17.67
CA LEU A 300 -0.71 -20.77 -16.96
C LEU A 300 -0.81 -22.02 -17.87
N ASN A 301 0.33 -22.52 -18.34
CA ASN A 301 0.44 -23.72 -19.18
C ASN A 301 -0.43 -23.69 -20.47
N GLY A 302 -0.80 -22.51 -20.96
CA GLY A 302 -1.66 -22.35 -22.15
C GLY A 302 -3.11 -21.97 -21.83
N ASP A 303 -3.54 -22.16 -20.60
CA ASP A 303 -4.86 -21.71 -20.13
C ASP A 303 -4.78 -20.27 -19.60
N VAL A 304 -5.83 -19.49 -19.86
CA VAL A 304 -5.94 -18.08 -19.43
C VAL A 304 -6.93 -17.97 -18.28
N TYR A 305 -6.44 -17.49 -17.16
CA TYR A 305 -7.23 -17.26 -15.95
C TYR A 305 -7.41 -15.76 -15.71
N SER A 306 -8.62 -15.38 -15.28
CA SER A 306 -8.91 -14.00 -14.90
C SER A 306 -8.41 -13.69 -13.49
N GLY A 307 -7.78 -12.53 -13.35
CA GLY A 307 -7.35 -11.98 -12.08
C GLY A 307 -7.60 -10.48 -11.99
N GLU A 308 -7.24 -9.91 -10.86
CA GLU A 308 -7.30 -8.46 -10.64
C GLU A 308 -6.11 -7.97 -9.82
N ILE A 309 -5.70 -6.74 -10.06
CA ILE A 309 -4.64 -6.10 -9.27
C ILE A 309 -5.19 -5.76 -7.88
N VAL A 310 -4.61 -6.36 -6.84
CA VAL A 310 -5.03 -6.16 -5.44
C VAL A 310 -4.05 -5.31 -4.63
N ALA A 311 -2.81 -5.18 -5.09
CA ALA A 311 -1.82 -4.33 -4.47
C ALA A 311 -0.82 -3.80 -5.49
N ILE A 312 -0.36 -2.56 -5.30
CA ILE A 312 0.69 -1.91 -6.07
C ILE A 312 1.65 -1.29 -5.06
N SER A 313 2.95 -1.61 -5.17
CA SER A 313 3.97 -1.01 -4.30
C SER A 313 4.10 0.48 -4.60
N PRO A 314 4.18 1.34 -3.59
CA PRO A 314 4.52 2.75 -3.80
C PRO A 314 6.01 2.97 -4.07
N GLU A 315 6.84 1.94 -3.97
CA GLU A 315 8.29 2.00 -4.15
C GLU A 315 8.68 1.50 -5.53
N ILE A 316 9.62 2.19 -6.15
CA ILE A 316 10.22 1.80 -7.43
C ILE A 316 11.58 1.17 -7.15
N GLU A 317 11.74 -0.09 -7.50
CA GLU A 317 13.00 -0.82 -7.38
C GLU A 317 13.52 -1.22 -8.77
N ASN A 318 14.75 -0.84 -9.10
CA ASN A 318 15.39 -1.15 -10.38
C ASN A 318 14.55 -0.74 -11.62
N GLY A 319 13.84 0.40 -11.56
CA GLY A 319 12.97 0.90 -12.64
C GLY A 319 11.69 0.08 -12.83
N ARG A 320 11.25 -0.61 -11.77
CA ARG A 320 10.02 -1.44 -11.76
C ARG A 320 9.20 -1.21 -10.49
N VAL A 321 7.90 -1.32 -10.64
CA VAL A 321 6.93 -1.31 -9.55
C VAL A 321 6.44 -2.73 -9.32
N ALA A 322 6.49 -3.20 -8.08
CA ALA A 322 5.94 -4.49 -7.71
C ALA A 322 4.42 -4.41 -7.58
N GLY A 323 3.71 -5.30 -8.26
CA GLY A 323 2.25 -5.43 -8.14
C GLY A 323 1.87 -6.85 -7.71
N LYS A 324 0.67 -6.99 -7.14
CA LYS A 324 0.09 -8.29 -6.82
C LYS A 324 -1.23 -8.47 -7.56
N ILE A 325 -1.34 -9.60 -8.27
CA ILE A 325 -2.56 -10.01 -8.94
C ILE A 325 -3.14 -11.18 -8.15
N ARG A 326 -4.43 -11.11 -7.84
CA ARG A 326 -5.21 -12.20 -7.24
C ARG A 326 -6.09 -12.82 -8.30
N PHE A 327 -6.16 -14.14 -8.32
CA PHE A 327 -7.11 -14.86 -9.16
C PHE A 327 -8.54 -14.58 -8.70
N ARG A 328 -9.46 -14.44 -9.63
CA ARG A 328 -10.89 -14.35 -9.33
C ARG A 328 -11.52 -15.71 -9.04
N ASP A 329 -10.91 -16.74 -9.56
CA ASP A 329 -11.34 -18.13 -9.35
C ASP A 329 -10.41 -18.79 -8.32
N ASP A 330 -10.94 -19.16 -7.16
CA ASP A 330 -10.20 -19.80 -6.06
C ASP A 330 -9.93 -21.30 -6.34
N THR A 331 -10.42 -21.86 -7.46
CA THR A 331 -10.36 -23.31 -7.74
C THR A 331 -9.14 -23.76 -8.54
N ILE A 332 -8.20 -22.88 -8.81
CA ILE A 332 -7.03 -23.18 -9.64
C ILE A 332 -6.10 -24.15 -8.90
N GLN A 333 -6.01 -25.38 -9.42
CA GLN A 333 -5.15 -26.44 -8.87
C GLN A 333 -3.82 -26.53 -9.62
N GLY A 334 -2.79 -27.03 -8.93
CA GLY A 334 -1.50 -27.35 -9.55
C GLY A 334 -0.51 -26.17 -9.59
N LEU A 335 -0.83 -25.04 -8.98
CA LEU A 335 0.12 -23.93 -8.79
C LEU A 335 1.25 -24.33 -7.83
N ARG A 336 2.48 -23.92 -8.16
CA ARG A 336 3.65 -24.14 -7.31
C ARG A 336 4.24 -22.80 -6.88
N GLN A 337 4.67 -22.71 -5.64
CA GLN A 337 5.40 -21.55 -5.13
C GLN A 337 6.61 -21.22 -6.03
N ASN A 338 6.79 -19.92 -6.32
CA ASN A 338 7.83 -19.38 -7.21
C ASN A 338 7.73 -19.84 -8.69
N GLN A 339 6.62 -20.47 -9.11
CA GLN A 339 6.37 -20.75 -10.51
C GLN A 339 6.28 -19.44 -11.31
N ARG A 340 7.06 -19.36 -12.39
CA ARG A 340 7.04 -18.18 -13.28
C ARG A 340 5.89 -18.30 -14.26
N LEU A 341 5.27 -17.16 -14.53
CA LEU A 341 4.17 -17.05 -15.48
C LEU A 341 4.15 -15.64 -16.09
N THR A 342 3.37 -15.50 -17.15
CA THR A 342 3.17 -14.23 -17.82
C THR A 342 1.75 -13.76 -17.54
N SER A 343 1.61 -12.50 -17.15
CA SER A 343 0.32 -11.84 -16.92
C SER A 343 0.16 -10.67 -17.88
N ARG A 344 -1.01 -10.56 -18.47
CA ARG A 344 -1.43 -9.45 -19.32
C ARG A 344 -2.34 -8.55 -18.49
N ILE A 345 -1.93 -7.32 -18.23
CA ILE A 345 -2.69 -6.34 -17.45
C ILE A 345 -3.40 -5.41 -18.45
N VAL A 346 -4.71 -5.29 -18.30
CA VAL A 346 -5.53 -4.38 -19.11
C VAL A 346 -5.50 -3.00 -18.45
N LEU A 347 -4.78 -2.05 -19.09
CA LEU A 347 -4.65 -0.68 -18.61
C LEU A 347 -5.87 0.16 -18.97
N GLU A 348 -6.39 -0.02 -20.18
CA GLU A 348 -7.54 0.73 -20.67
C GLU A 348 -8.30 -0.06 -21.73
N GLN A 349 -9.60 -0.03 -21.65
CA GLN A 349 -10.48 -0.64 -22.63
C GLN A 349 -11.52 0.40 -23.09
N LYS A 350 -11.66 0.56 -24.41
CA LYS A 350 -12.69 1.40 -25.03
C LYS A 350 -13.45 0.58 -26.06
N GLU A 351 -14.75 0.69 -26.03
CA GLU A 351 -15.62 0.00 -26.96
C GLU A 351 -15.94 0.90 -28.16
N ASN A 352 -16.05 0.27 -29.34
CA ASN A 352 -16.59 0.88 -30.53
C ASN A 352 -15.87 2.16 -31.02
N ILE A 353 -14.55 2.22 -30.93
CA ILE A 353 -13.73 3.33 -31.41
C ILE A 353 -13.11 3.04 -32.77
N ALA A 354 -12.74 4.11 -33.52
CA ALA A 354 -11.98 4.00 -34.74
C ALA A 354 -10.50 3.72 -34.40
N TYR A 355 -9.91 2.72 -35.03
CA TYR A 355 -8.51 2.37 -34.83
C TYR A 355 -7.81 1.93 -36.12
N LEU A 356 -6.50 2.06 -36.14
CA LEU A 356 -5.59 1.53 -37.16
C LEU A 356 -4.59 0.54 -36.51
N PRO A 357 -4.07 -0.42 -37.30
CA PRO A 357 -2.92 -1.21 -36.83
C PRO A 357 -1.72 -0.31 -36.50
N HIS A 358 -1.00 -0.64 -35.46
CA HIS A 358 0.26 0.03 -35.16
C HIS A 358 1.27 -0.20 -36.29
N GLY A 359 1.99 0.84 -36.71
CA GLY A 359 2.92 0.74 -37.81
C GLY A 359 3.93 1.88 -37.84
N GLN A 360 4.91 1.76 -38.77
CA GLN A 360 6.04 2.70 -38.88
C GLN A 360 5.61 4.12 -39.33
N TYR A 361 4.42 4.28 -39.89
CA TYR A 361 3.86 5.60 -40.26
C TYR A 361 3.77 6.56 -39.08
N LEU A 362 3.61 6.06 -37.89
CA LEU A 362 3.52 6.86 -36.66
C LEU A 362 4.84 7.53 -36.27
N GLU A 363 5.97 6.90 -36.62
CA GLU A 363 7.30 7.44 -36.34
C GLU A 363 7.71 8.55 -37.31
N ALA A 364 7.25 8.47 -38.54
CA ALA A 364 7.66 9.38 -39.59
C ALA A 364 7.29 10.85 -39.33
N TYR A 365 6.15 11.10 -38.67
CA TYR A 365 5.61 12.45 -38.43
C TYR A 365 5.05 12.60 -36.99
N ASN A 366 5.57 11.87 -36.05
CA ASN A 366 5.05 11.85 -34.67
C ASN A 366 3.53 11.61 -34.56
N GLY A 367 2.93 10.91 -35.55
CA GLY A 367 1.50 10.64 -35.59
C GLY A 367 0.62 11.84 -35.92
N GLN A 368 1.19 12.92 -36.50
CA GLN A 368 0.42 14.12 -36.90
C GLN A 368 -0.18 14.00 -38.29
N PHE A 369 0.38 13.17 -39.17
CA PHE A 369 -0.06 12.96 -40.54
C PHE A 369 -0.07 11.48 -40.88
N ALA A 370 -0.99 11.11 -41.76
CA ALA A 370 -1.02 9.79 -42.38
C ALA A 370 -1.33 9.96 -43.91
N TYR A 371 -0.91 8.99 -44.68
CA TYR A 371 -1.25 8.98 -46.13
C TYR A 371 -2.48 8.11 -46.35
N VAL A 372 -3.57 8.77 -46.79
CA VAL A 372 -4.84 8.12 -47.13
C VAL A 372 -4.88 7.83 -48.62
N VAL A 373 -5.15 6.58 -48.98
CA VAL A 373 -5.23 6.15 -50.38
C VAL A 373 -6.63 6.39 -50.92
N LYS A 374 -6.74 7.23 -51.92
CA LYS A 374 -7.97 7.50 -52.68
C LYS A 374 -7.68 7.38 -54.17
N GLU A 375 -8.41 6.53 -54.88
CA GLU A 375 -8.31 6.34 -56.33
C GLU A 375 -6.85 6.17 -56.84
N GLY A 376 -6.05 5.34 -56.15
CA GLY A 376 -4.65 5.06 -56.49
C GLY A 376 -3.65 6.18 -56.18
N THR A 377 -4.08 7.20 -55.43
CA THR A 377 -3.21 8.30 -54.98
C THR A 377 -3.23 8.37 -53.46
N ALA A 378 -2.08 8.36 -52.83
CA ALA A 378 -1.92 8.57 -51.39
C ALA A 378 -1.82 10.06 -51.08
N VAL A 379 -2.74 10.60 -50.33
CA VAL A 379 -2.82 12.01 -49.93
C VAL A 379 -2.42 12.18 -48.46
N LYS A 380 -1.49 13.09 -48.22
CA LYS A 380 -1.05 13.45 -46.87
C LYS A 380 -2.18 14.14 -46.12
N THR A 381 -2.74 13.48 -45.13
CA THR A 381 -3.89 13.93 -44.33
C THR A 381 -3.49 14.17 -42.88
N PRO A 382 -3.80 15.33 -42.29
CA PRO A 382 -3.57 15.57 -40.88
C PRO A 382 -4.49 14.66 -40.06
N ILE A 383 -3.91 14.00 -39.07
CA ILE A 383 -4.63 13.09 -38.16
C ILE A 383 -4.35 13.45 -36.71
N LYS A 384 -5.28 13.13 -35.85
CA LYS A 384 -5.08 13.16 -34.41
C LYS A 384 -5.27 11.75 -33.86
N ILE A 385 -4.21 11.21 -33.31
CA ILE A 385 -4.23 9.90 -32.69
C ILE A 385 -4.45 10.06 -31.16
N GLY A 386 -5.07 9.06 -30.57
CA GLY A 386 -5.29 8.94 -29.13
C GLY A 386 -4.37 7.90 -28.52
N LEU A 387 -4.96 6.92 -27.86
CA LEU A 387 -4.28 5.84 -27.20
C LEU A 387 -3.49 4.96 -28.16
N ARG A 388 -2.36 4.45 -27.70
CA ARG A 388 -1.50 3.51 -28.45
C ARG A 388 -1.39 2.21 -27.68
N SER A 389 -1.63 1.10 -28.36
CA SER A 389 -1.37 -0.26 -27.90
C SER A 389 -0.26 -0.89 -28.75
N ILE A 390 0.19 -2.08 -28.37
CA ILE A 390 1.20 -2.82 -29.13
C ILE A 390 0.73 -3.09 -30.58
N GLY A 391 -0.54 -3.42 -30.77
CA GLY A 391 -1.10 -3.79 -32.07
C GLY A 391 -1.95 -2.73 -32.75
N GLN A 392 -2.41 -1.71 -32.04
CA GLN A 392 -3.45 -0.78 -32.51
C GLN A 392 -3.20 0.64 -32.02
N VAL A 393 -3.75 1.62 -32.77
CA VAL A 393 -3.71 3.04 -32.42
C VAL A 393 -5.10 3.64 -32.60
N GLU A 394 -5.60 4.32 -31.59
CA GLU A 394 -6.87 5.04 -31.62
C GLU A 394 -6.79 6.24 -32.59
N VAL A 395 -7.80 6.40 -33.42
CA VAL A 395 -7.96 7.56 -34.30
C VAL A 395 -9.03 8.47 -33.72
N LEU A 396 -8.64 9.66 -33.27
CA LEU A 396 -9.56 10.66 -32.72
C LEU A 396 -10.20 11.54 -33.79
N SER A 397 -9.44 11.91 -34.84
CA SER A 397 -9.94 12.73 -35.96
C SER A 397 -9.02 12.67 -37.18
N GLY A 398 -9.54 13.09 -38.33
CA GLY A 398 -8.80 13.17 -39.58
C GLY A 398 -8.98 11.98 -40.53
N LEU A 399 -9.56 10.87 -40.06
CA LEU A 399 -9.85 9.69 -40.85
C LEU A 399 -11.29 9.22 -40.59
N ASN A 400 -11.91 8.62 -41.62
CA ASN A 400 -13.20 7.97 -41.51
C ASN A 400 -13.06 6.45 -41.48
N ILE A 401 -14.02 5.76 -40.87
CA ILE A 401 -14.10 4.30 -40.90
C ILE A 401 -14.13 3.82 -42.37
N GLY A 402 -13.25 2.88 -42.68
CA GLY A 402 -13.09 2.37 -44.06
C GLY A 402 -12.01 3.07 -44.88
N ASP A 403 -11.50 4.23 -44.45
CA ASP A 403 -10.39 4.88 -45.16
C ASP A 403 -9.17 3.96 -45.20
N GLN A 404 -8.54 3.84 -46.38
CA GLN A 404 -7.33 3.05 -46.55
C GLN A 404 -6.10 3.90 -46.25
N VAL A 405 -5.30 3.51 -45.30
CA VAL A 405 -4.15 4.25 -44.79
C VAL A 405 -2.87 3.45 -44.99
N ILE A 406 -1.81 4.11 -45.42
CA ILE A 406 -0.49 3.49 -45.53
C ILE A 406 0.12 3.37 -44.14
N THR A 407 0.34 2.13 -43.69
CA THR A 407 0.86 1.82 -42.38
C THR A 407 2.36 1.46 -42.32
N SER A 408 2.99 1.37 -43.48
CA SER A 408 4.45 1.25 -43.65
C SER A 408 5.17 2.58 -43.43
N ASP A 409 6.51 2.58 -43.56
CA ASP A 409 7.33 3.77 -43.38
C ASP A 409 7.00 4.86 -44.42
N ALA A 410 6.41 5.94 -43.96
CA ALA A 410 6.00 7.08 -44.81
C ALA A 410 7.17 8.01 -45.17
N ARG A 411 8.38 7.84 -44.64
CA ARG A 411 9.57 8.65 -45.00
C ARG A 411 9.99 8.47 -46.43
N ILE A 412 9.61 7.32 -47.07
CA ILE A 412 9.84 7.08 -48.52
C ILE A 412 9.17 8.12 -49.43
N PHE A 413 8.12 8.77 -48.95
CA PHE A 413 7.36 9.81 -49.72
C PHE A 413 7.99 11.20 -49.67
N LYS A 414 9.12 11.39 -48.94
CA LYS A 414 9.88 12.64 -48.82
C LYS A 414 8.99 13.87 -48.60
N ASP A 415 8.00 13.73 -47.76
CA ASP A 415 7.04 14.78 -47.35
C ASP A 415 6.15 15.33 -48.50
N ALA A 416 6.03 14.61 -49.60
CA ALA A 416 5.17 15.02 -50.72
C ALA A 416 3.68 15.12 -50.30
N PRO A 417 2.93 16.15 -50.73
CA PRO A 417 1.52 16.31 -50.37
C PRO A 417 0.63 15.22 -50.98
N SER A 418 1.04 14.65 -52.11
CA SER A 418 0.39 13.50 -52.74
C SER A 418 1.41 12.62 -53.46
N VAL A 419 1.15 11.31 -53.47
CA VAL A 419 2.02 10.28 -54.09
C VAL A 419 1.16 9.33 -54.92
N LYS A 420 1.56 9.07 -56.17
CA LYS A 420 0.86 8.12 -57.03
C LYS A 420 1.36 6.70 -56.72
N ILE A 421 0.42 5.79 -56.46
CA ILE A 421 0.73 4.38 -56.26
C ILE A 421 0.72 3.68 -57.63
N ILE A 422 1.83 3.05 -58.01
CA ILE A 422 1.98 2.28 -59.24
C ILE A 422 2.04 0.81 -58.88
N GLN A 423 1.30 -0.02 -59.63
CA GLN A 423 1.35 -1.49 -59.50
C GLN A 423 2.65 -2.04 -60.00
#